data_26977b1360053342659300bf687ebfc4
#
_entry.id   26977b1360053342659300bf687ebfc4
#
_cell.length_a   1.000
_cell.length_b   1.000
_cell.length_c   1.000
_cell.angle_alpha   90.00
_cell.angle_beta   90.00
_cell.angle_gamma   90.00
#
_symmetry.space_group_name_H-M   'P 1'
#
loop_
_entity.id
_entity.type
_entity.pdbx_description
1 polymer ?
#
loop_
_entity_poly.entity_id
_entity_poly.type
_entity_poly.pdbx_seq_one_letter_code
_entity_poly.pdbx_strand_id
1 'polypeptide(L)'
;MHHAPHGRGGRHRARRGAIVNATLLLLDERPMHGYELITELESRSDGRWRPSPGTMYPALGRMEEHGLVESEELEGKKQFQLTDTGRQRLAEYRESRGDDAADPWDDTGSGRRGDLRGHVSELVGQVRQIGRFGTAEQIEQAAEVLTDAKRKLYGILATEPAAATAGDEGAMTSPQTPIGQSVPDTD
;
A
#
# COMPACT_ATOMS: atom_id res chain seq x y z
N MET A 1 -23.09 -22.98 23.76
CA MET A 1 -21.87 -22.80 22.96
C MET A 1 -22.26 -22.18 21.63
N HIS A 2 -22.14 -20.84 21.52
CA HIS A 2 -22.48 -20.11 20.28
C HIS A 2 -21.16 -19.71 19.63
N HIS A 3 -20.87 -20.36 18.50
CA HIS A 3 -19.75 -19.99 17.64
C HIS A 3 -20.23 -18.85 16.73
N ALA A 4 -19.68 -17.65 16.94
CA ALA A 4 -19.85 -16.52 16.04
C ALA A 4 -18.94 -16.71 14.81
N PRO A 5 -19.42 -16.58 13.56
CA PRO A 5 -18.58 -16.67 12.38
C PRO A 5 -17.78 -15.38 12.22
N HIS A 6 -16.47 -15.49 12.38
CA HIS A 6 -15.53 -14.38 12.25
C HIS A 6 -15.45 -13.88 10.78
N GLY A 7 -15.80 -12.63 10.60
CA GLY A 7 -15.93 -11.87 9.38
C GLY A 7 -14.74 -11.88 8.40
N ARG A 8 -14.69 -12.85 7.51
CA ARG A 8 -13.87 -12.80 6.28
C ARG A 8 -14.45 -11.87 5.20
N GLY A 9 -15.69 -11.40 5.36
CA GLY A 9 -16.38 -10.56 4.36
C GLY A 9 -15.92 -9.09 4.31
N GLY A 10 -15.40 -8.54 5.39
CA GLY A 10 -15.05 -7.12 5.48
C GLY A 10 -13.85 -6.72 4.62
N ARG A 11 -12.78 -7.50 4.65
CA ARG A 11 -11.55 -7.24 3.88
C ARG A 11 -11.74 -7.36 2.37
N HIS A 12 -12.57 -8.27 1.90
CA HIS A 12 -12.90 -8.41 0.47
C HIS A 12 -13.78 -7.28 -0.06
N ARG A 13 -14.64 -6.71 0.78
CA ARG A 13 -15.50 -5.57 0.41
C ARG A 13 -14.68 -4.28 0.37
N ALA A 14 -13.80 -4.05 1.33
CA ALA A 14 -12.88 -2.92 1.35
C ALA A 14 -11.93 -2.93 0.13
N ARG A 15 -11.35 -4.08 -0.19
CA ARG A 15 -10.49 -4.22 -1.39
C ARG A 15 -11.25 -4.01 -2.71
N ARG A 16 -12.53 -4.41 -2.79
CA ARG A 16 -13.37 -4.15 -3.99
C ARG A 16 -13.70 -2.67 -4.15
N GLY A 17 -13.99 -1.96 -3.07
CA GLY A 17 -14.17 -0.51 -3.09
C GLY A 17 -12.89 0.23 -3.47
N ALA A 18 -11.75 -0.22 -2.95
CA ALA A 18 -10.45 0.36 -3.28
C ALA A 18 -10.12 0.24 -4.78
N ILE A 19 -10.41 -0.91 -5.41
CA ILE A 19 -10.17 -1.11 -6.86
C ILE A 19 -11.01 -0.14 -7.72
N VAL A 20 -12.28 0.07 -7.37
CA VAL A 20 -13.16 1.00 -8.09
C VAL A 20 -12.62 2.42 -7.99
N ASN A 21 -12.33 2.89 -6.78
CA ASN A 21 -11.84 4.25 -6.56
C ASN A 21 -10.46 4.49 -7.21
N ALA A 22 -9.57 3.50 -7.14
CA ALA A 22 -8.27 3.57 -7.80
C ALA A 22 -8.41 3.63 -9.33
N THR A 23 -9.31 2.82 -9.90
CA THR A 23 -9.58 2.84 -11.33
C THR A 23 -10.17 4.17 -11.78
N LEU A 24 -11.10 4.76 -11.02
CA LEU A 24 -11.66 6.09 -11.32
C LEU A 24 -10.56 7.16 -11.33
N LEU A 25 -9.66 7.15 -10.35
CA LEU A 25 -8.54 8.10 -10.27
C LEU A 25 -7.59 7.97 -11.47
N LEU A 26 -7.25 6.75 -11.87
CA LEU A 26 -6.36 6.52 -13.02
C LEU A 26 -7.01 6.92 -14.34
N LEU A 27 -8.29 6.61 -14.53
CA LEU A 27 -9.03 6.97 -15.73
C LEU A 27 -9.36 8.45 -15.84
N ASP A 28 -9.30 9.20 -14.74
CA ASP A 28 -9.42 10.67 -14.76
C ASP A 28 -8.18 11.34 -15.39
N GLU A 29 -7.04 10.69 -15.33
CA GLU A 29 -5.82 11.20 -15.96
C GLU A 29 -5.80 10.96 -17.47
N ARG A 30 -6.19 9.77 -17.90
CA ARG A 30 -6.28 9.37 -19.33
C ARG A 30 -7.05 8.06 -19.51
N PRO A 31 -7.60 7.80 -20.70
CA PRO A 31 -8.11 6.48 -21.04
C PRO A 31 -7.00 5.42 -20.99
N MET A 32 -7.33 4.22 -20.50
CA MET A 32 -6.38 3.11 -20.31
C MET A 32 -6.99 1.76 -20.69
N HIS A 33 -6.15 0.83 -21.15
CA HIS A 33 -6.52 -0.57 -21.28
C HIS A 33 -6.54 -1.27 -19.91
N GLY A 34 -7.31 -2.34 -19.77
CA GLY A 34 -7.40 -3.07 -18.50
C GLY A 34 -6.06 -3.57 -17.96
N TYR A 35 -5.13 -3.95 -18.84
CA TYR A 35 -3.79 -4.34 -18.44
C TYR A 35 -2.92 -3.16 -18.00
N GLU A 36 -3.07 -2.00 -18.64
CA GLU A 36 -2.38 -0.76 -18.21
C GLU A 36 -2.80 -0.36 -16.81
N LEU A 37 -4.12 -0.45 -16.48
CA LEU A 37 -4.61 -0.19 -15.14
C LEU A 37 -3.95 -1.09 -14.08
N ILE A 38 -3.75 -2.39 -14.38
CA ILE A 38 -3.05 -3.32 -13.48
C ILE A 38 -1.60 -2.88 -13.27
N THR A 39 -0.90 -2.54 -14.36
CA THR A 39 0.52 -2.15 -14.33
C THR A 39 0.71 -0.81 -13.62
N GLU A 40 -0.21 0.14 -13.86
CA GLU A 40 -0.18 1.45 -13.22
C GLU A 40 -0.41 1.36 -11.71
N LEU A 41 -1.36 0.53 -11.28
CA LEU A 41 -1.59 0.26 -9.84
C LEU A 41 -0.39 -0.40 -9.18
N GLU A 42 0.27 -1.34 -9.86
CA GLU A 42 1.50 -1.96 -9.38
C GLU A 42 2.61 -0.90 -9.23
N SER A 43 2.82 -0.07 -10.24
CA SER A 43 3.83 0.98 -10.24
C SER A 43 3.60 2.00 -9.13
N ARG A 44 2.39 2.55 -9.01
CA ARG A 44 2.06 3.57 -7.99
C ARG A 44 2.06 3.04 -6.57
N SER A 45 1.85 1.74 -6.40
CA SER A 45 1.92 1.09 -5.08
C SER A 45 3.31 0.57 -4.73
N ASP A 46 4.36 0.84 -5.51
CA ASP A 46 5.69 0.25 -5.37
C ASP A 46 5.64 -1.29 -5.34
N GLY A 47 4.86 -1.90 -6.24
CA GLY A 47 4.68 -3.34 -6.33
C GLY A 47 3.80 -3.99 -5.24
N ARG A 48 3.26 -3.21 -4.31
CA ARG A 48 2.46 -3.73 -3.18
C ARG A 48 1.06 -4.15 -3.58
N TRP A 49 0.52 -3.58 -4.65
CA TRP A 49 -0.82 -3.86 -5.13
C TRP A 49 -0.86 -4.09 -6.64
N ARG A 50 -0.89 -5.36 -7.00
CA ARG A 50 -1.11 -5.81 -8.38
C ARG A 50 -2.38 -6.65 -8.44
N PRO A 51 -3.54 -6.07 -8.83
CA PRO A 51 -4.74 -6.86 -9.05
C PRO A 51 -4.52 -7.89 -10.15
N SER A 52 -5.03 -9.10 -9.97
CA SER A 52 -5.03 -10.08 -11.05
C SER A 52 -6.02 -9.67 -12.16
N PRO A 53 -5.82 -10.10 -13.41
CA PRO A 53 -6.82 -9.92 -14.47
C PRO A 53 -8.21 -10.41 -14.07
N GLY A 54 -8.30 -11.56 -13.37
CA GLY A 54 -9.55 -12.10 -12.83
C GLY A 54 -10.22 -11.24 -11.76
N THR A 55 -9.53 -10.23 -11.22
CA THR A 55 -10.09 -9.23 -10.30
C THR A 55 -10.41 -7.93 -11.01
N MET A 56 -9.53 -7.46 -11.89
CA MET A 56 -9.67 -6.18 -12.59
C MET A 56 -10.81 -6.21 -13.61
N TYR A 57 -10.85 -7.17 -14.52
CA TYR A 57 -11.87 -7.18 -15.57
C TYR A 57 -13.31 -7.34 -15.05
N PRO A 58 -13.61 -8.17 -14.05
CA PRO A 58 -14.94 -8.16 -13.43
C PRO A 58 -15.27 -6.85 -12.69
N ALA A 59 -14.29 -6.10 -12.21
CA ALA A 59 -14.51 -4.79 -11.64
C ALA A 59 -14.86 -3.77 -12.73
N LEU A 60 -14.10 -3.74 -13.83
CA LEU A 60 -14.37 -2.91 -15.00
C LEU A 60 -15.75 -3.20 -15.60
N GLY A 61 -16.13 -4.47 -15.76
CA GLY A 61 -17.45 -4.86 -16.25
C GLY A 61 -18.59 -4.30 -15.39
N ARG A 62 -18.46 -4.39 -14.06
CA ARG A 62 -19.45 -3.79 -13.14
C ARG A 62 -19.45 -2.26 -13.19
N MET A 63 -18.31 -1.62 -13.36
CA MET A 63 -18.24 -0.17 -13.52
C MET A 63 -18.91 0.28 -14.82
N GLU A 64 -18.77 -0.49 -15.89
CA GLU A 64 -19.45 -0.29 -17.17
C GLU A 64 -20.97 -0.50 -17.04
N GLU A 65 -21.41 -1.57 -16.37
CA GLU A 65 -22.83 -1.84 -16.05
C GLU A 65 -23.47 -0.72 -15.23
N HIS A 66 -22.73 -0.09 -14.32
CA HIS A 66 -23.18 1.04 -13.52
C HIS A 66 -22.97 2.40 -14.20
N GLY A 67 -22.52 2.41 -15.44
CA GLY A 67 -22.30 3.62 -16.22
C GLY A 67 -21.21 4.55 -15.66
N LEU A 68 -20.26 4.03 -14.88
CA LEU A 68 -19.14 4.80 -14.34
C LEU A 68 -18.00 4.93 -15.36
N VAL A 69 -17.83 3.92 -16.18
CA VAL A 69 -16.87 3.88 -17.29
C VAL A 69 -17.58 3.41 -18.53
N GLU A 70 -17.00 3.78 -19.67
CA GLU A 70 -17.35 3.23 -20.98
C GLU A 70 -16.10 2.67 -21.63
N SER A 71 -16.25 1.73 -22.55
CA SER A 71 -15.13 1.14 -23.28
C SER A 71 -15.28 1.34 -24.77
N GLU A 72 -14.17 1.62 -25.44
CA GLU A 72 -14.05 1.66 -26.88
C GLU A 72 -13.04 0.59 -27.32
N GLU A 73 -13.28 -0.04 -28.45
CA GLU A 73 -12.34 -0.98 -29.03
C GLU A 73 -11.36 -0.23 -29.93
N LEU A 74 -10.11 -0.14 -29.48
CA LEU A 74 -9.03 0.49 -30.23
C LEU A 74 -7.96 -0.58 -30.52
N GLU A 75 -7.63 -0.78 -31.81
CA GLU A 75 -6.62 -1.76 -32.26
C GLU A 75 -6.85 -3.19 -31.71
N GLY A 76 -8.11 -3.63 -31.60
CA GLY A 76 -8.48 -4.96 -31.09
C GLY A 76 -8.36 -5.10 -29.55
N LYS A 77 -8.23 -3.99 -28.82
CA LYS A 77 -8.19 -3.97 -27.37
C LYS A 77 -9.21 -3.00 -26.80
N LYS A 78 -9.87 -3.40 -25.72
CA LYS A 78 -10.78 -2.51 -24.98
C LYS A 78 -9.99 -1.45 -24.23
N GLN A 79 -10.22 -0.19 -24.55
CA GLN A 79 -9.76 0.97 -23.81
C GLN A 79 -10.93 1.53 -23.00
N PHE A 80 -10.71 1.83 -21.73
CA PHE A 80 -11.73 2.35 -20.80
C PHE A 80 -11.49 3.84 -20.55
N GLN A 81 -12.59 4.58 -20.40
CA GLN A 81 -12.60 5.99 -20.01
C GLN A 81 -13.75 6.30 -19.06
N LEU A 82 -13.66 7.42 -18.34
CA LEU A 82 -14.74 7.86 -17.45
C LEU A 82 -15.91 8.41 -18.24
N THR A 83 -17.10 8.05 -17.81
CA THR A 83 -18.34 8.77 -18.19
C THR A 83 -18.52 10.01 -17.29
N ASP A 84 -19.52 10.83 -17.58
CA ASP A 84 -19.89 11.95 -16.69
C ASP A 84 -20.33 11.45 -15.30
N THR A 85 -21.04 10.33 -15.24
CA THR A 85 -21.42 9.68 -13.97
C THR A 85 -20.17 9.21 -13.21
N GLY A 86 -19.16 8.68 -13.91
CA GLY A 86 -17.88 8.29 -13.32
C GLY A 86 -17.12 9.49 -12.75
N ARG A 87 -17.10 10.62 -13.47
CA ARG A 87 -16.49 11.88 -13.00
C ARG A 87 -17.21 12.43 -11.76
N GLN A 88 -18.52 12.41 -11.76
CA GLN A 88 -19.31 12.81 -10.59
C GLN A 88 -19.02 11.92 -9.38
N ARG A 89 -18.98 10.60 -9.58
CA ARG A 89 -18.64 9.64 -8.51
C ARG A 89 -17.25 9.83 -7.96
N LEU A 90 -16.30 10.20 -8.81
CA LEU A 90 -14.94 10.53 -8.40
C LEU A 90 -14.89 11.83 -7.58
N ALA A 91 -15.64 12.85 -7.97
CA ALA A 91 -15.75 14.09 -7.21
C ALA A 91 -16.31 13.86 -5.80
N GLU A 92 -17.40 13.09 -5.67
CA GLU A 92 -17.95 12.67 -4.37
C GLU A 92 -16.93 11.91 -3.52
N TYR A 93 -16.14 11.05 -4.15
CA TYR A 93 -15.10 10.30 -3.47
C TYR A 93 -13.99 11.23 -2.95
N ARG A 94 -13.55 12.20 -3.74
CA ARG A 94 -12.57 13.21 -3.33
C ARG A 94 -13.08 14.07 -2.18
N GLU A 95 -14.31 14.55 -2.26
CA GLU A 95 -14.96 15.31 -1.18
C GLU A 95 -15.04 14.51 0.13
N SER A 96 -15.43 13.24 0.05
CA SER A 96 -15.55 12.37 1.23
C SER A 96 -14.23 12.11 1.95
N ARG A 97 -13.11 12.18 1.24
CA ARG A 97 -11.78 11.92 1.79
C ARG A 97 -11.02 13.17 2.24
N GLY A 98 -11.35 14.34 1.68
CA GLY A 98 -10.58 15.57 1.85
C GLY A 98 -9.27 15.57 1.04
N ASP A 99 -8.72 16.77 0.82
CA ASP A 99 -7.60 17.01 -0.11
C ASP A 99 -6.28 16.31 0.25
N ASP A 100 -6.08 15.93 1.54
CA ASP A 100 -4.84 15.28 2.00
C ASP A 100 -4.97 13.76 2.20
N ALA A 101 -6.04 13.14 1.73
CA ALA A 101 -6.20 11.69 1.89
C ALA A 101 -5.26 10.92 0.95
N ALA A 102 -4.53 9.95 1.50
CA ALA A 102 -3.65 9.07 0.73
C ALA A 102 -4.43 8.31 -0.35
N ASP A 103 -3.81 8.07 -1.50
CA ASP A 103 -4.46 7.36 -2.60
C ASP A 103 -4.80 5.90 -2.26
N PRO A 104 -5.80 5.29 -2.93
CA PRO A 104 -6.22 3.91 -2.65
C PRO A 104 -5.10 2.88 -2.80
N TRP A 105 -4.12 3.13 -3.65
CA TRP A 105 -2.94 2.26 -3.82
C TRP A 105 -1.91 2.44 -2.71
N ASP A 106 -1.95 3.52 -1.98
CA ASP A 106 -1.11 3.74 -0.83
C ASP A 106 -1.50 2.90 0.39
N ASP A 107 -2.78 2.61 0.55
CA ASP A 107 -3.37 1.91 1.71
C ASP A 107 -3.35 0.37 1.57
N THR A 108 -2.77 -0.19 0.51
CA THR A 108 -2.81 -1.63 0.24
C THR A 108 -1.76 -2.46 1.00
N GLY A 109 -0.97 -1.85 1.85
CA GLY A 109 0.03 -2.49 2.68
C GLY A 109 -0.42 -2.71 4.11
N SER A 110 -1.09 -3.82 4.40
CA SER A 110 -1.28 -4.32 5.76
C SER A 110 0.06 -4.78 6.36
N GLY A 111 0.75 -3.88 7.00
CA GLY A 111 1.98 -4.09 7.74
C GLY A 111 2.24 -2.87 8.62
N ARG A 112 3.30 -2.87 9.43
CA ARG A 112 3.71 -1.76 10.31
C ARG A 112 3.66 -0.36 9.65
N ARG A 113 3.76 -0.29 8.30
CA ARG A 113 3.62 0.97 7.54
C ARG A 113 2.16 1.42 7.40
N GLY A 114 1.21 0.46 7.27
CA GLY A 114 -0.23 0.78 7.24
C GLY A 114 -0.71 1.34 8.57
N ASP A 115 -0.22 0.78 9.69
CA ASP A 115 -0.53 1.29 11.02
C ASP A 115 -0.02 2.72 11.19
N LEU A 116 1.21 3.02 10.74
CA LEU A 116 1.77 4.37 10.83
C LEU A 116 0.99 5.40 10.01
N ARG A 117 0.52 5.03 8.80
CA ARG A 117 -0.33 5.91 7.98
C ARG A 117 -1.70 6.14 8.60
N GLY A 118 -2.31 5.11 9.19
CA GLY A 118 -3.55 5.25 9.96
C GLY A 118 -3.41 6.29 11.06
N HIS A 119 -2.35 6.20 11.84
CA HIS A 119 -2.04 7.18 12.88
C HIS A 119 -1.78 8.59 12.34
N VAL A 120 -1.11 8.71 11.19
CA VAL A 120 -0.91 10.02 10.54
C VAL A 120 -2.23 10.59 10.06
N SER A 121 -3.10 9.82 9.42
CA SER A 121 -4.41 10.27 8.94
C SER A 121 -5.32 10.71 10.09
N GLU A 122 -5.36 9.95 11.19
CA GLU A 122 -6.09 10.33 12.40
C GLU A 122 -5.55 11.63 13.00
N LEU A 123 -4.23 11.75 13.09
CA LEU A 123 -3.57 12.96 13.62
C LEU A 123 -3.89 14.18 12.77
N VAL A 124 -3.81 14.07 11.44
CA VAL A 124 -4.16 15.16 10.51
C VAL A 124 -5.63 15.56 10.69
N GLY A 125 -6.55 14.60 10.84
CA GLY A 125 -7.96 14.87 11.12
C GLY A 125 -8.16 15.66 12.42
N GLN A 126 -7.47 15.27 13.49
CA GLN A 126 -7.53 15.97 14.78
C GLN A 126 -6.94 17.39 14.70
N VAL A 127 -5.82 17.56 14.03
CA VAL A 127 -5.17 18.87 13.84
C VAL A 127 -6.07 19.82 13.06
N ARG A 128 -6.73 19.33 12.00
CA ARG A 128 -7.72 20.12 11.25
C ARG A 128 -8.91 20.54 12.10
N GLN A 129 -9.41 19.64 12.93
CA GLN A 129 -10.51 19.94 13.83
C GLN A 129 -10.14 21.05 14.82
N ILE A 130 -8.95 20.95 15.41
CA ILE A 130 -8.42 21.99 16.33
C ILE A 130 -8.23 23.33 15.57
N GLY A 131 -7.64 23.29 14.36
CA GLY A 131 -7.44 24.49 13.54
C GLY A 131 -8.74 25.18 13.11
N ARG A 132 -9.84 24.40 12.98
CA ARG A 132 -11.13 24.93 12.52
C ARG A 132 -12.03 25.39 13.65
N PHE A 133 -11.97 24.76 14.81
CA PHE A 133 -12.90 24.95 15.92
C PHE A 133 -12.23 25.19 17.27
N GLY A 134 -10.90 25.10 17.35
CA GLY A 134 -10.14 25.25 18.57
C GLY A 134 -9.96 26.71 18.98
N THR A 135 -9.73 26.91 20.28
CA THR A 135 -9.30 28.20 20.82
C THR A 135 -7.86 28.50 20.42
N ALA A 136 -7.44 29.77 20.51
CA ALA A 136 -6.05 30.16 20.26
C ALA A 136 -5.05 29.35 21.12
N GLU A 137 -5.37 29.12 22.38
CA GLU A 137 -4.56 28.31 23.31
C GLU A 137 -4.46 26.83 22.87
N GLN A 138 -5.56 26.23 22.40
CA GLN A 138 -5.57 24.87 21.89
C GLN A 138 -4.76 24.72 20.58
N ILE A 139 -4.78 25.76 19.74
CA ILE A 139 -3.98 25.77 18.49
C ILE A 139 -2.48 25.86 18.84
N GLU A 140 -2.11 26.68 19.81
CA GLU A 140 -0.72 26.82 20.26
C GLU A 140 -0.20 25.52 20.88
N GLN A 141 -0.97 24.89 21.77
CA GLN A 141 -0.65 23.59 22.36
C GLN A 141 -0.50 22.48 21.28
N ALA A 142 -1.38 22.46 20.29
CA ALA A 142 -1.28 21.51 19.19
C ALA A 142 -0.01 21.72 18.35
N ALA A 143 0.39 22.98 18.12
CA ALA A 143 1.63 23.31 17.40
C ALA A 143 2.88 22.84 18.16
N GLU A 144 2.89 22.98 19.48
CA GLU A 144 3.97 22.45 20.34
C GLU A 144 4.08 20.92 20.26
N VAL A 145 2.94 20.22 20.36
CA VAL A 145 2.89 18.75 20.25
C VAL A 145 3.44 18.29 18.90
N LEU A 146 3.05 18.95 17.82
CA LEU A 146 3.55 18.61 16.48
C LEU A 146 5.05 18.88 16.33
N THR A 147 5.55 19.95 16.94
CA THR A 147 6.97 20.29 16.93
C THR A 147 7.81 19.24 17.68
N ASP A 148 7.32 18.78 18.83
CA ASP A 148 7.98 17.73 19.61
C ASP A 148 7.93 16.38 18.90
N ALA A 149 6.79 16.01 18.31
CA ALA A 149 6.65 14.81 17.48
C ALA A 149 7.64 14.80 16.30
N LYS A 150 7.78 15.91 15.58
CA LYS A 150 8.78 16.07 14.50
C LYS A 150 10.19 15.82 15.02
N ARG A 151 10.57 16.41 16.14
CA ARG A 151 11.91 16.23 16.75
C ARG A 151 12.17 14.77 17.07
N LYS A 152 11.20 14.08 17.68
CA LYS A 152 11.29 12.64 18.02
C LYS A 152 11.44 11.78 16.77
N LEU A 153 10.68 12.07 15.70
CA LEU A 153 10.79 11.35 14.43
C LEU A 153 12.16 11.54 13.76
N TYR A 154 12.72 12.74 13.80
CA TYR A 154 14.09 12.97 13.32
C TYR A 154 15.12 12.19 14.13
N GLY A 155 14.94 12.06 15.45
CA GLY A 155 15.79 11.22 16.30
C GLY A 155 15.77 9.74 15.91
N ILE A 156 14.58 9.22 15.56
CA ILE A 156 14.43 7.83 15.07
C ILE A 156 15.14 7.64 13.72
N LEU A 157 15.03 8.61 12.82
CA LEU A 157 15.69 8.56 11.51
C LEU A 157 17.23 8.67 11.62
N ALA A 158 17.72 9.38 12.62
CA ALA A 158 19.17 9.53 12.89
C ALA A 158 19.81 8.29 13.56
N THR A 159 18.98 7.37 14.07
CA THR A 159 19.46 6.10 14.62
C THR A 159 19.71 5.13 13.46
N GLU A 160 20.96 4.82 13.16
CA GLU A 160 21.30 3.78 12.18
C GLU A 160 20.58 2.47 12.54
N PRO A 161 19.99 1.74 11.56
CA PRO A 161 19.47 0.41 11.84
C PRO A 161 20.65 -0.44 12.28
N ALA A 162 20.62 -0.97 13.51
CA ALA A 162 21.58 -1.92 13.99
C ALA A 162 21.77 -3.02 12.92
N ALA A 163 22.92 -3.04 12.30
CA ALA A 163 23.30 -4.07 11.35
C ALA A 163 23.04 -5.42 12.02
N ALA A 164 22.19 -6.22 11.40
CA ALA A 164 22.04 -7.62 11.77
C ALA A 164 23.40 -8.30 11.51
N THR A 165 24.23 -8.32 12.53
CA THR A 165 25.41 -9.17 12.58
C THR A 165 24.91 -10.59 12.67
N ALA A 166 24.74 -11.20 11.52
CA ALA A 166 24.68 -12.64 11.39
C ALA A 166 26.07 -13.15 11.77
N GLY A 167 26.25 -13.49 13.05
CA GLY A 167 27.34 -14.31 13.50
C GLY A 167 27.10 -15.73 13.04
N ASP A 168 27.70 -16.11 11.96
CA ASP A 168 27.99 -17.50 11.63
C ASP A 168 29.51 -17.62 11.52
N GLU A 169 30.16 -17.73 12.68
CA GLU A 169 31.48 -18.32 12.77
C GLU A 169 31.31 -19.81 13.06
N GLY A 170 30.89 -20.54 12.02
CA GLY A 170 31.01 -22.01 12.00
C GLY A 170 32.49 -22.39 11.94
N ALA A 171 33.02 -22.77 13.09
CA ALA A 171 34.34 -23.38 13.25
C ALA A 171 34.51 -24.59 12.31
N MET A 172 35.29 -24.40 11.27
CA MET A 172 35.83 -25.53 10.49
C MET A 172 37.02 -26.11 11.25
N THR A 173 36.74 -27.10 12.09
CA THR A 173 37.78 -27.99 12.62
C THR A 173 38.08 -29.05 11.57
N SER A 174 39.20 -28.89 10.91
CA SER A 174 39.75 -29.95 10.05
C SER A 174 40.38 -31.05 10.93
N PRO A 175 40.06 -32.34 10.72
CA PRO A 175 40.84 -33.41 11.30
C PRO A 175 42.11 -33.64 10.46
N GLN A 176 43.24 -33.46 11.08
CA GLN A 176 44.54 -33.89 10.57
C GLN A 176 44.59 -35.42 10.51
N THR A 177 44.88 -35.97 9.36
CA THR A 177 45.28 -37.36 9.16
C THR A 177 46.76 -37.50 9.42
N PRO A 178 47.22 -38.40 10.32
CA PRO A 178 48.61 -38.67 10.48
C PRO A 178 49.14 -39.59 9.37
N ILE A 179 50.25 -39.18 8.80
CA ILE A 179 51.06 -39.93 7.87
C ILE A 179 51.76 -41.05 8.63
N GLY A 180 51.49 -42.29 8.28
CA GLY A 180 52.21 -43.48 8.78
C GLY A 180 52.74 -44.30 7.63
N GLN A 181 54.01 -44.22 7.49
CA GLN A 181 55.00 -45.04 6.84
C GLN A 181 54.62 -46.53 6.63
N SER A 182 54.91 -47.10 5.47
CA SER A 182 56.02 -48.04 5.28
C SER A 182 55.86 -48.77 3.95
N VAL A 183 56.86 -48.65 3.14
CA VAL A 183 57.27 -49.63 2.11
C VAL A 183 57.96 -50.80 2.84
N PRO A 184 57.99 -52.07 2.35
CA PRO A 184 58.89 -52.44 1.25
C PRO A 184 58.31 -53.53 0.29
N ASP A 185 58.89 -53.45 -0.89
CA ASP A 185 59.58 -54.46 -1.70
C ASP A 185 59.00 -55.86 -1.93
N THR A 186 59.21 -56.19 -3.18
CA THR A 186 59.64 -57.51 -3.74
C THR A 186 58.55 -58.13 -4.65
N ASP A 187 58.74 -58.20 -5.87
CA ASP A 187 59.35 -59.06 -6.87
C ASP A 187 58.77 -58.83 -8.24
#